data_15fd40645b02e4947e8c98098e2ad9b1
#
_entry.id   15fd40645b02e4947e8c98098e2ad9b1
#
_cell.length_a   1.000
_cell.length_b   1.000
_cell.length_c   1.000
_cell.angle_alpha   90.00
_cell.angle_beta   90.00
_cell.angle_gamma   90.00
#
_symmetry.space_group_name_H-M   'P 1'
#
loop_
_entity.id
_entity.type
_entity.pdbx_description
1 polymer ?
#
loop_
_entity_poly.entity_id
_entity_poly.type
_entity_poly.pdbx_seq_one_letter_code
_entity_poly.pdbx_strand_id
1 'polypeptide(L)'
;MSCCCEQKQESDLTLLDGVLDEYASVPGSLITILQKAQEIYGYLPQDVLRHIAQQTGVKPAKVFGVATFYAQFRFQPVGKYLIMLCQGTACHVNGSQMIEQAIVEELGIHDGETTSDGLFTLKDVACLGCCSLSPVMMINDETYGTLTPEKTKKILRELKARASEQKGGPQS
;
A
#
# COMPACT_ATOMS: atom_id res chain seq x y z
N MET A 1 -7.82 -9.97 -28.86
CA MET A 1 -6.50 -9.58 -28.30
C MET A 1 -6.55 -8.08 -28.02
N SER A 2 -6.98 -7.70 -26.85
CA SER A 2 -7.13 -6.29 -26.46
C SER A 2 -5.93 -5.94 -25.60
N CYS A 3 -4.98 -5.21 -26.16
CA CYS A 3 -3.88 -4.61 -25.41
C CYS A 3 -4.47 -3.55 -24.48
N CYS A 4 -4.56 -3.85 -23.20
CA CYS A 4 -4.68 -2.83 -22.17
C CYS A 4 -3.41 -1.97 -22.21
N CYS A 5 -3.52 -0.78 -22.82
CA CYS A 5 -2.54 0.28 -22.61
C CYS A 5 -2.61 0.67 -21.13
N GLU A 6 -1.72 0.12 -20.34
CA GLU A 6 -1.37 0.66 -19.04
C GLU A 6 -0.99 2.13 -19.22
N GLN A 7 -1.81 3.01 -18.69
CA GLN A 7 -1.48 4.43 -18.63
C GLN A 7 -0.23 4.56 -17.76
N LYS A 8 0.92 4.72 -18.41
CA LYS A 8 2.17 5.13 -17.78
C LYS A 8 1.95 6.53 -17.21
N GLN A 9 1.59 6.61 -15.93
CA GLN A 9 1.79 7.85 -15.19
C GLN A 9 3.31 8.03 -15.08
N GLU A 10 3.84 8.97 -15.84
CA GLU A 10 5.23 9.41 -15.67
C GLU A 10 5.31 10.15 -14.35
N SER A 11 6.11 9.60 -13.43
CA SER A 11 6.34 10.22 -12.12
C SER A 11 7.16 11.49 -12.29
N ASP A 12 6.86 12.52 -11.49
CA ASP A 12 7.69 13.73 -11.48
C ASP A 12 9.03 13.42 -10.78
N LEU A 13 10.06 13.18 -11.57
CA LEU A 13 11.38 12.77 -11.09
C LEU A 13 12.13 13.91 -10.37
N THR A 14 11.72 15.16 -10.57
CA THR A 14 12.38 16.32 -9.93
C THR A 14 12.19 16.32 -8.41
N LEU A 15 11.15 15.69 -7.90
CA LEU A 15 10.90 15.55 -6.47
C LEU A 15 11.98 14.72 -5.76
N LEU A 16 12.67 13.86 -6.51
CA LEU A 16 13.71 12.98 -5.98
C LEU A 16 15.11 13.59 -6.04
N ASP A 17 15.31 14.66 -6.83
CA ASP A 17 16.62 15.25 -7.07
C ASP A 17 17.31 15.66 -5.76
N GLY A 18 16.60 16.29 -4.83
CA GLY A 18 17.14 16.66 -3.51
C GLY A 18 17.62 15.46 -2.68
N VAL A 19 16.95 14.33 -2.78
CA VAL A 19 17.37 13.08 -2.10
C VAL A 19 18.59 12.48 -2.79
N LEU A 20 18.61 12.52 -4.12
CA LEU A 20 19.74 11.99 -4.89
C LEU A 20 20.99 12.84 -4.69
N ASP A 21 20.89 14.16 -4.65
CA ASP A 21 22.02 15.07 -4.36
C ASP A 21 22.67 14.77 -3.01
N GLU A 22 21.85 14.45 -1.99
CA GLU A 22 22.34 14.14 -0.65
C GLU A 22 22.93 12.73 -0.52
N TYR A 23 22.30 11.73 -1.15
CA TYR A 23 22.58 10.31 -0.88
C TYR A 23 23.22 9.54 -2.04
N ALA A 24 23.18 10.02 -3.29
CA ALA A 24 23.66 9.23 -4.44
C ALA A 24 25.16 8.92 -4.39
N SER A 25 25.96 9.81 -3.82
CA SER A 25 27.41 9.64 -3.66
C SER A 25 27.81 8.84 -2.42
N VAL A 26 26.85 8.54 -1.51
CA VAL A 26 27.14 7.84 -0.25
C VAL A 26 27.12 6.33 -0.46
N PRO A 27 28.20 5.60 -0.20
CA PRO A 27 28.22 4.15 -0.33
C PRO A 27 27.19 3.48 0.60
N GLY A 28 26.35 2.60 0.06
CA GLY A 28 25.37 1.86 0.84
C GLY A 28 24.02 2.56 1.08
N SER A 29 23.85 3.78 0.60
CA SER A 29 22.62 4.58 0.78
C SER A 29 21.40 4.11 -0.03
N LEU A 30 21.53 3.08 -0.87
CA LEU A 30 20.45 2.64 -1.77
C LEU A 30 19.13 2.40 -1.05
N ILE A 31 19.15 1.75 0.13
CA ILE A 31 17.93 1.48 0.91
C ILE A 31 17.29 2.80 1.38
N THR A 32 18.12 3.74 1.86
CA THR A 32 17.65 5.07 2.30
C THR A 32 17.02 5.85 1.14
N ILE A 33 17.63 5.81 -0.04
CA ILE A 33 17.10 6.46 -1.26
C ILE A 33 15.73 5.83 -1.62
N LEU A 34 15.62 4.50 -1.59
CA LEU A 34 14.36 3.80 -1.87
C LEU A 34 13.26 4.12 -0.84
N GLN A 35 13.62 4.23 0.45
CA GLN A 35 12.68 4.63 1.50
C GLN A 35 12.16 6.04 1.26
N LYS A 36 13.04 6.99 1.01
CA LYS A 36 12.66 8.38 0.73
C LYS A 36 11.86 8.51 -0.57
N ALA A 37 12.22 7.77 -1.60
CA ALA A 37 11.44 7.71 -2.83
C ALA A 37 10.01 7.18 -2.54
N GLN A 38 9.87 6.13 -1.73
CA GLN A 38 8.56 5.63 -1.34
C GLN A 38 7.76 6.61 -0.47
N GLU A 39 8.41 7.40 0.38
CA GLU A 39 7.76 8.48 1.14
C GLU A 39 7.20 9.57 0.22
N ILE A 40 7.94 9.93 -0.83
CA ILE A 40 7.54 10.97 -1.80
C ILE A 40 6.38 10.50 -2.68
N TYR A 41 6.51 9.30 -3.27
CA TYR A 41 5.56 8.80 -4.27
C TYR A 41 4.47 7.87 -3.68
N GLY A 42 4.58 7.46 -2.41
CA GLY A 42 3.69 6.48 -1.76
C GLY A 42 3.99 5.03 -2.12
N TYR A 43 4.70 4.79 -3.23
CA TYR A 43 5.15 3.49 -3.73
C TYR A 43 6.41 3.70 -4.60
N LEU A 44 6.99 2.64 -5.15
CA LEU A 44 8.18 2.70 -6.00
C LEU A 44 7.80 2.45 -7.48
N PRO A 45 7.50 3.49 -8.26
CA PRO A 45 7.28 3.38 -9.70
C PRO A 45 8.52 2.85 -10.43
N GLN A 46 8.33 2.16 -11.55
CA GLN A 46 9.47 1.59 -12.30
C GLN A 46 10.39 2.66 -12.90
N ASP A 47 9.84 3.79 -13.33
CA ASP A 47 10.59 4.94 -13.84
C ASP A 47 11.47 5.56 -12.76
N VAL A 48 10.95 5.72 -11.53
CA VAL A 48 11.71 6.17 -10.36
C VAL A 48 12.87 5.20 -10.03
N LEU A 49 12.63 3.89 -10.04
CA LEU A 49 13.67 2.90 -9.81
C LEU A 49 14.78 2.95 -10.87
N ARG A 50 14.43 3.17 -12.14
CA ARG A 50 15.40 3.34 -13.23
C ARG A 50 16.16 4.63 -13.07
N HIS A 51 15.52 5.72 -12.68
CA HIS A 51 16.15 7.00 -12.41
C HIS A 51 17.16 6.90 -11.26
N ILE A 52 16.80 6.26 -10.15
CA ILE A 52 17.73 5.97 -9.04
C ILE A 52 18.94 5.19 -9.53
N ALA A 53 18.77 4.16 -10.35
CA ALA A 53 19.87 3.38 -10.90
C ALA A 53 20.83 4.24 -11.74
N GLN A 54 20.29 5.13 -12.57
CA GLN A 54 21.08 6.03 -13.41
C GLN A 54 21.89 7.04 -12.58
N GLN A 55 21.24 7.68 -11.60
CA GLN A 55 21.87 8.73 -10.79
C GLN A 55 22.90 8.17 -9.79
N THR A 56 22.66 7.00 -9.23
CA THR A 56 23.58 6.35 -8.28
C THR A 56 24.69 5.52 -8.97
N GLY A 57 24.58 5.26 -10.27
CA GLY A 57 25.48 4.36 -11.00
C GLY A 57 25.34 2.88 -10.61
N VAL A 58 24.35 2.55 -9.79
CA VAL A 58 24.07 1.16 -9.39
C VAL A 58 23.33 0.44 -10.52
N LYS A 59 23.74 -0.79 -10.82
CA LYS A 59 23.08 -1.60 -11.86
C LYS A 59 21.56 -1.72 -11.59
N PRO A 60 20.70 -1.48 -12.59
CA PRO A 60 19.23 -1.57 -12.41
C PRO A 60 18.79 -2.88 -11.75
N ALA A 61 19.37 -4.02 -12.16
CA ALA A 61 19.07 -5.32 -11.55
C ALA A 61 19.33 -5.36 -10.03
N LYS A 62 20.34 -4.64 -9.54
CA LYS A 62 20.62 -4.54 -8.10
C LYS A 62 19.57 -3.65 -7.40
N VAL A 63 19.17 -2.54 -8.01
CA VAL A 63 18.13 -1.64 -7.46
C VAL A 63 16.82 -2.38 -7.34
N PHE A 64 16.38 -3.06 -8.41
CA PHE A 64 15.18 -3.88 -8.40
C PHE A 64 15.26 -5.06 -7.43
N GLY A 65 16.41 -5.74 -7.37
CA GLY A 65 16.65 -6.84 -6.44
C GLY A 65 16.52 -6.41 -4.97
N VAL A 66 17.09 -5.26 -4.60
CA VAL A 66 16.92 -4.70 -3.24
C VAL A 66 15.46 -4.31 -2.99
N ALA A 67 14.85 -3.60 -3.93
CA ALA A 67 13.46 -3.17 -3.79
C ALA A 67 12.49 -4.36 -3.63
N THR A 68 12.69 -5.47 -4.35
CA THR A 68 11.83 -6.67 -4.24
C THR A 68 12.15 -7.56 -3.04
N PHE A 69 13.39 -7.50 -2.55
CA PHE A 69 13.80 -8.31 -1.40
C PHE A 69 13.18 -7.84 -0.08
N TYR A 70 13.06 -6.53 0.12
CA TYR A 70 12.53 -5.97 1.35
C TYR A 70 11.01 -5.78 1.26
N ALA A 71 10.24 -6.48 2.10
CA ALA A 71 8.78 -6.45 2.14
C ALA A 71 8.16 -5.07 2.45
N GLN A 72 8.96 -4.13 2.93
CA GLN A 72 8.52 -2.75 3.19
C GLN A 72 8.27 -1.95 1.91
N PHE A 73 8.88 -2.34 0.78
CA PHE A 73 8.73 -1.62 -0.48
C PHE A 73 7.50 -2.06 -1.25
N ARG A 74 6.83 -1.10 -1.87
CA ARG A 74 5.58 -1.27 -2.60
C ARG A 74 5.77 -0.81 -4.03
N PHE A 75 5.25 -1.60 -4.98
CA PHE A 75 5.36 -1.31 -6.43
C PHE A 75 4.07 -0.82 -7.04
N GLN A 76 3.00 -0.81 -6.26
CA GLN A 76 1.69 -0.32 -6.69
C GLN A 76 1.22 0.78 -5.74
N PRO A 77 0.45 1.75 -6.24
CA PRO A 77 -0.12 2.79 -5.41
C PRO A 77 -1.04 2.17 -4.36
N VAL A 78 -0.90 2.66 -3.13
CA VAL A 78 -1.78 2.28 -2.01
C VAL A 78 -2.93 3.25 -1.97
N GLY A 79 -4.12 2.75 -1.79
CA GLY A 79 -5.31 3.57 -1.60
C GLY A 79 -5.25 4.42 -0.33
N LYS A 80 -6.13 5.38 -0.23
CA LYS A 80 -6.26 6.27 0.93
C LYS A 80 -6.40 5.50 2.26
N TYR A 81 -7.08 4.36 2.22
CA TYR A 81 -7.28 3.45 3.35
C TYR A 81 -6.59 2.11 3.08
N LEU A 82 -5.50 1.86 3.79
CA LEU A 82 -4.83 0.56 3.78
C LEU A 82 -5.45 -0.34 4.82
N ILE A 83 -6.15 -1.37 4.38
CA ILE A 83 -6.74 -2.40 5.24
C ILE A 83 -5.73 -3.52 5.40
N MET A 84 -5.23 -3.71 6.62
CA MET A 84 -4.38 -4.84 6.98
C MET A 84 -5.24 -5.86 7.74
N LEU A 85 -5.53 -7.01 7.13
CA LEU A 85 -6.29 -8.09 7.75
C LEU A 85 -5.34 -9.12 8.37
N CYS A 86 -5.52 -9.41 9.64
CA CYS A 86 -4.70 -10.40 10.34
C CYS A 86 -5.11 -11.83 9.98
N GLN A 87 -4.16 -12.60 9.44
CA GLN A 87 -4.30 -14.02 9.12
C GLN A 87 -3.57 -14.93 10.14
N GLY A 88 -3.15 -14.37 11.28
CA GLY A 88 -2.52 -15.15 12.36
C GLY A 88 -3.46 -16.22 12.91
N THR A 89 -2.88 -17.25 13.56
CA THR A 89 -3.61 -18.44 14.01
C THR A 89 -4.88 -18.11 14.82
N ALA A 90 -4.80 -17.17 15.78
CA ALA A 90 -5.96 -16.78 16.57
C ALA A 90 -7.07 -16.16 15.72
N CYS A 91 -6.72 -15.29 14.76
CA CYS A 91 -7.67 -14.66 13.84
C CYS A 91 -8.27 -15.69 12.88
N HIS A 92 -7.44 -16.60 12.36
CA HIS A 92 -7.88 -17.67 11.48
C HIS A 92 -8.93 -18.58 12.14
N VAL A 93 -8.63 -19.04 13.37
CA VAL A 93 -9.56 -19.86 14.17
C VAL A 93 -10.86 -19.11 14.49
N ASN A 94 -10.78 -17.79 14.70
CA ASN A 94 -11.94 -16.94 14.99
C ASN A 94 -12.63 -16.37 13.73
N GLY A 95 -12.30 -16.90 12.54
CA GLY A 95 -13.04 -16.65 11.32
C GLY A 95 -12.54 -15.45 10.49
N SER A 96 -11.23 -15.16 10.48
CA SER A 96 -10.67 -14.10 9.62
C SER A 96 -11.01 -14.28 8.14
N GLN A 97 -11.16 -15.52 7.66
CA GLN A 97 -11.59 -15.80 6.29
C GLN A 97 -13.01 -15.26 5.98
N MET A 98 -13.92 -15.29 6.96
CA MET A 98 -15.26 -14.72 6.79
C MET A 98 -15.19 -13.19 6.69
N ILE A 99 -14.22 -12.58 7.41
CA ILE A 99 -13.98 -11.14 7.34
C ILE A 99 -13.39 -10.77 6.00
N GLU A 100 -12.39 -11.52 5.51
CA GLU A 100 -11.81 -11.35 4.18
C GLU A 100 -12.88 -11.43 3.09
N GLN A 101 -13.71 -12.46 3.14
CA GLN A 101 -14.82 -12.62 2.20
C GLN A 101 -15.79 -11.44 2.23
N ALA A 102 -16.10 -10.92 3.42
CA ALA A 102 -16.95 -9.72 3.56
C ALA A 102 -16.31 -8.47 2.95
N ILE A 103 -14.98 -8.33 3.04
CA ILE A 103 -14.23 -7.24 2.41
C ILE A 103 -14.27 -7.40 0.88
N VAL A 104 -14.00 -8.60 0.38
CA VAL A 104 -14.05 -8.90 -1.07
C VAL A 104 -15.44 -8.64 -1.64
N GLU A 105 -16.50 -9.05 -0.95
CA GLU A 105 -17.89 -8.79 -1.38
C GLU A 105 -18.25 -7.30 -1.41
N GLU A 106 -17.74 -6.50 -0.47
CA GLU A 106 -18.07 -5.07 -0.37
C GLU A 106 -17.22 -4.20 -1.29
N LEU A 107 -15.93 -4.53 -1.48
CA LEU A 107 -14.96 -3.70 -2.21
C LEU A 107 -14.56 -4.27 -3.57
N GLY A 108 -14.76 -5.57 -3.82
CA GLY A 108 -14.39 -6.24 -5.06
C GLY A 108 -12.87 -6.38 -5.26
N ILE A 109 -12.09 -6.40 -4.18
CA ILE A 109 -10.63 -6.51 -4.21
C ILE A 109 -10.14 -7.68 -3.36
N HIS A 110 -9.02 -8.28 -3.76
CA HIS A 110 -8.32 -9.35 -3.05
C HIS A 110 -7.03 -8.83 -2.41
N ASP A 111 -6.30 -9.72 -1.71
CA ASP A 111 -5.02 -9.39 -1.10
C ASP A 111 -4.04 -8.79 -2.12
N GLY A 112 -3.45 -7.66 -1.75
CA GLY A 112 -2.53 -6.88 -2.57
C GLY A 112 -3.19 -5.96 -3.59
N GLU A 113 -4.53 -5.95 -3.71
CA GLU A 113 -5.24 -5.13 -4.67
C GLU A 113 -5.76 -3.81 -4.09
N THR A 114 -5.93 -2.84 -4.97
CA THR A 114 -6.50 -1.53 -4.67
C THR A 114 -7.79 -1.33 -5.46
N THR A 115 -8.82 -0.76 -4.84
CA THR A 115 -10.07 -0.41 -5.52
C THR A 115 -9.83 0.55 -6.68
N SER A 116 -10.63 0.45 -7.74
CA SER A 116 -10.48 1.28 -8.95
C SER A 116 -10.61 2.79 -8.70
N ASP A 117 -11.26 3.17 -7.60
CA ASP A 117 -11.39 4.56 -7.14
C ASP A 117 -10.18 5.05 -6.33
N GLY A 118 -9.18 4.17 -6.07
CA GLY A 118 -7.99 4.47 -5.28
C GLY A 118 -8.26 4.68 -3.78
N LEU A 119 -9.42 4.28 -3.27
CA LEU A 119 -9.78 4.50 -1.87
C LEU A 119 -9.23 3.43 -0.94
N PHE A 120 -9.38 2.15 -1.28
CA PHE A 120 -9.02 1.04 -0.40
C PHE A 120 -7.96 0.14 -1.03
N THR A 121 -7.03 -0.29 -0.20
CA THR A 121 -6.09 -1.39 -0.52
C THR A 121 -6.24 -2.46 0.54
N LEU A 122 -6.42 -3.72 0.13
CA LEU A 122 -6.43 -4.85 1.05
C LEU A 122 -5.04 -5.48 1.10
N LYS A 123 -4.56 -5.77 2.30
CA LYS A 123 -3.32 -6.51 2.53
C LYS A 123 -3.49 -7.48 3.67
N ASP A 124 -3.26 -8.76 3.39
CA ASP A 124 -3.18 -9.78 4.42
C ASP A 124 -1.83 -9.72 5.13
N VAL A 125 -1.87 -9.82 6.44
CA VAL A 125 -0.67 -9.80 7.28
C VAL A 125 -0.65 -11.01 8.21
N ALA A 126 0.54 -11.55 8.44
CA ALA A 126 0.72 -12.76 9.25
C ALA A 126 0.26 -12.56 10.70
N CYS A 127 0.48 -11.39 11.30
CA CYS A 127 0.01 -11.07 12.64
C CYS A 127 0.08 -9.56 12.90
N LEU A 128 -0.96 -9.00 13.53
CA LEU A 128 -1.01 -7.61 14.02
C LEU A 128 -0.66 -7.47 15.50
N GLY A 129 -0.42 -8.59 16.21
CA GLY A 129 -0.09 -8.57 17.64
C GLY A 129 -1.29 -8.36 18.58
N CYS A 130 -2.52 -8.19 18.05
CA CYS A 130 -3.74 -7.91 18.83
C CYS A 130 -4.62 -9.15 19.00
N CYS A 131 -4.04 -10.31 19.37
CA CYS A 131 -4.74 -11.61 19.41
C CYS A 131 -5.95 -11.66 20.35
N SER A 132 -5.96 -10.84 21.40
CA SER A 132 -7.10 -10.73 22.32
C SER A 132 -8.35 -10.10 21.69
N LEU A 133 -8.17 -9.38 20.57
CA LEU A 133 -9.25 -8.73 19.81
C LEU A 133 -9.64 -9.50 18.55
N SER A 134 -9.18 -10.72 18.41
CA SER A 134 -9.36 -11.59 17.24
C SER A 134 -10.84 -11.88 16.94
N PRO A 135 -11.29 -11.87 15.66
CA PRO A 135 -10.55 -11.48 14.47
C PRO A 135 -10.37 -9.95 14.39
N VAL A 136 -9.19 -9.54 13.89
CA VAL A 136 -8.79 -8.12 13.90
C VAL A 136 -8.31 -7.67 12.52
N MET A 137 -8.64 -6.44 12.16
CA MET A 137 -8.04 -5.70 11.05
C MET A 137 -7.56 -4.33 11.53
N MET A 138 -6.61 -3.76 10.82
CA MET A 138 -6.15 -2.39 11.02
C MET A 138 -6.42 -1.62 9.73
N ILE A 139 -6.97 -0.42 9.84
CA ILE A 139 -7.16 0.49 8.70
C ILE A 139 -6.33 1.74 8.99
N ASN A 140 -5.27 1.92 8.20
CA ASN A 140 -4.20 2.87 8.49
C ASN A 140 -3.64 2.64 9.91
N ASP A 141 -3.92 3.53 10.86
CA ASP A 141 -3.44 3.44 12.25
C ASP A 141 -4.54 3.02 13.24
N GLU A 142 -5.77 2.81 12.77
CA GLU A 142 -6.90 2.42 13.62
C GLU A 142 -7.11 0.89 13.63
N THR A 143 -7.15 0.31 14.83
CA THR A 143 -7.36 -1.14 15.04
C THR A 143 -8.83 -1.44 15.30
N TYR A 144 -9.40 -2.34 14.52
CA TYR A 144 -10.76 -2.83 14.63
C TYR A 144 -10.75 -4.32 15.03
N GLY A 145 -11.21 -4.62 16.22
CA GLY A 145 -11.24 -5.98 16.75
C GLY A 145 -12.65 -6.53 16.94
N THR A 146 -12.71 -7.83 17.30
CA THR A 146 -13.96 -8.59 17.46
C THR A 146 -14.89 -8.39 16.25
N LEU A 147 -14.31 -8.62 15.08
CA LEU A 147 -14.99 -8.36 13.81
C LEU A 147 -16.05 -9.43 13.53
N THR A 148 -17.14 -8.96 12.93
CA THR A 148 -18.12 -9.80 12.24
C THR A 148 -18.26 -9.32 10.80
N PRO A 149 -18.74 -10.14 9.86
CA PRO A 149 -18.96 -9.71 8.47
C PRO A 149 -19.79 -8.43 8.37
N GLU A 150 -20.87 -8.31 9.17
CA GLU A 150 -21.76 -7.14 9.18
C GLU A 150 -21.04 -5.89 9.70
N LYS A 151 -20.28 -6.03 10.80
CA LYS A 151 -19.49 -4.94 11.39
C LYS A 151 -18.44 -4.45 10.41
N THR A 152 -17.76 -5.38 9.72
CA THR A 152 -16.76 -5.06 8.71
C THR A 152 -17.37 -4.27 7.55
N LYS A 153 -18.45 -4.75 6.96
CA LYS A 153 -19.14 -4.02 5.87
C LYS A 153 -19.62 -2.64 6.30
N LYS A 154 -20.11 -2.50 7.55
CA LYS A 154 -20.54 -1.20 8.10
C LYS A 154 -19.37 -0.23 8.18
N ILE A 155 -18.22 -0.65 8.73
CA ILE A 155 -17.01 0.18 8.83
C ILE A 155 -16.56 0.65 7.43
N LEU A 156 -16.51 -0.26 6.45
CA LEU A 156 -16.10 0.07 5.09
C LEU A 156 -17.03 1.09 4.42
N ARG A 157 -18.34 0.95 4.61
CA ARG A 157 -19.34 1.90 4.09
C ARG A 157 -19.22 3.28 4.75
N GLU A 158 -19.00 3.34 6.06
CA GLU A 158 -18.77 4.60 6.77
C GLU A 158 -17.52 5.33 6.27
N LEU A 159 -16.43 4.60 6.05
CA LEU A 159 -15.19 5.18 5.50
C LEU A 159 -15.37 5.65 4.06
N LYS A 160 -16.12 4.89 3.25
CA LYS A 160 -16.45 5.29 1.88
C LYS A 160 -17.30 6.56 1.83
N ALA A 161 -18.28 6.70 2.73
CA ALA A 161 -19.11 7.89 2.86
C ALA A 161 -18.25 9.11 3.26
N ARG A 162 -17.39 8.98 4.29
CA ARG A 162 -16.45 10.04 4.70
C ARG A 162 -15.51 10.48 3.58
N ALA A 163 -15.05 9.55 2.76
CA ALA A 163 -14.18 9.87 1.63
C ALA A 163 -14.93 10.65 0.53
N SER A 164 -16.21 10.38 0.31
CA SER A 164 -17.04 11.10 -0.66
C SER A 164 -17.33 12.53 -0.21
N GLU A 165 -17.53 12.77 1.08
CA GLU A 165 -17.74 14.11 1.64
C GLU A 165 -16.49 15.01 1.52
N GLN A 166 -15.28 14.43 1.63
CA GLN A 166 -14.03 15.18 1.49
C GLN A 166 -13.69 15.57 0.03
N LYS A 167 -14.29 14.93 -0.97
CA LYS A 167 -14.16 15.33 -2.38
C LYS A 167 -15.04 16.53 -2.76
N GLY A 168 -15.96 16.94 -1.89
CA GLY A 168 -16.90 18.05 -2.14
C GLY A 168 -16.51 19.40 -1.50
N GLY A 169 -15.33 19.54 -0.90
CA GLY A 169 -14.85 20.80 -0.36
C GLY A 169 -14.24 21.69 -1.45
N PRO A 170 -14.58 22.99 -1.50
CA PRO A 170 -14.07 23.89 -2.53
C PRO A 170 -12.57 24.11 -2.32
N GLN A 171 -11.82 23.94 -3.39
CA GLN A 171 -10.46 24.47 -3.50
C GLN A 171 -10.55 26.01 -3.48
N SER A 172 -10.14 26.61 -2.40
CA SER A 172 -9.85 28.04 -2.31
C SER A 172 -8.35 28.22 -2.19
#